data_9c3e64182e74b093aa9006dd533a3928
#
_entry.id   9c3e64182e74b093aa9006dd533a3928
#
_cell.length_a   1.000
_cell.length_b   1.000
_cell.length_c   1.000
_cell.angle_alpha   90.00
_cell.angle_beta   90.00
_cell.angle_gamma   90.00
#
_symmetry.space_group_name_H-M   'P 1'
#
loop_
_entity.id
_entity.type
_entity.pdbx_description
1 polymer ?
#
loop_
_entity_poly.entity_id
_entity_poly.type
_entity_poly.pdbx_seq_one_letter_code
_entity_poly.pdbx_strand_id
1 'polypeptide(L)'
;MEILTLGSRGPAVKLIQSLLIRIGYNPGPVDGIFGQVTREAVREFQLDNGLEPDGVVGPATWSRFERFLIGYDTYTIRQGDTLYNISRKYYTSLNAVMTANPGIDPGNLRVGQVITVPYGIDVVFTDIDYTYEIMDRDIRGLKARYPFIQVGIAGRSVLGKNLYYIKLGNGPSEVFYNGAHHALEWITAPLLMKFIENYARGYARNSSIQGYNIRDLWNRGSIYIMPMVNPDGVDLVLEGLKRDNPYYNRLIAWNDTGLPFSQVWNANIRGVDLNRNYPASWMEAKAQEPSLGVDGPGPTRYGGQSPLSEPETQTVANFTRKHNF
;
A
#
# COMPACT_ATOMS: atom_id res chain seq x y z
N MET A 1 13.45 -3.97 -10.46
CA MET A 1 14.05 -3.68 -9.12
C MET A 1 15.48 -3.23 -9.34
N GLU A 2 15.87 -2.14 -8.70
CA GLU A 2 17.22 -1.61 -8.78
C GLU A 2 18.22 -2.44 -7.96
N ILE A 3 19.49 -2.42 -8.33
CA ILE A 3 20.57 -3.03 -7.56
C ILE A 3 20.99 -2.03 -6.47
N LEU A 4 20.97 -2.48 -5.19
CA LEU A 4 21.40 -1.65 -4.07
C LEU A 4 22.76 -2.13 -3.55
N THR A 5 23.67 -1.17 -3.39
CA THR A 5 25.05 -1.39 -2.93
C THR A 5 25.44 -0.30 -1.94
N LEU A 6 26.60 -0.43 -1.34
CA LEU A 6 27.18 0.60 -0.49
C LEU A 6 27.17 1.96 -1.21
N GLY A 7 26.56 2.97 -0.58
CA GLY A 7 26.38 4.31 -1.12
C GLY A 7 25.04 4.54 -1.84
N SER A 8 24.26 3.50 -2.15
CA SER A 8 22.88 3.65 -2.68
C SER A 8 22.00 4.46 -1.73
N ARG A 9 21.05 5.23 -2.26
CA ARG A 9 20.15 6.09 -1.48
C ARG A 9 18.74 6.04 -2.04
N GLY A 10 17.75 6.31 -1.18
CA GLY A 10 16.37 6.52 -1.59
C GLY A 10 15.35 5.55 -0.99
N PRO A 11 14.11 5.55 -1.54
CA PRO A 11 12.98 4.79 -0.99
C PRO A 11 13.21 3.28 -0.92
N ALA A 12 13.88 2.69 -1.91
CA ALA A 12 14.18 1.25 -1.92
C ALA A 12 15.15 0.86 -0.78
N VAL A 13 16.08 1.74 -0.41
CA VAL A 13 16.96 1.51 0.75
C VAL A 13 16.18 1.59 2.06
N LYS A 14 15.28 2.58 2.22
CA LYS A 14 14.38 2.64 3.39
C LYS A 14 13.55 1.38 3.52
N LEU A 15 13.00 0.89 2.41
CA LEU A 15 12.19 -0.33 2.39
C LEU A 15 12.96 -1.54 2.93
N ILE A 16 14.18 -1.79 2.45
CA ILE A 16 14.97 -2.94 2.92
C ILE A 16 15.47 -2.74 4.35
N GLN A 17 15.82 -1.51 4.77
CA GLN A 17 16.19 -1.24 6.17
C GLN A 17 15.01 -1.54 7.11
N SER A 18 13.80 -1.04 6.80
CA SER A 18 12.61 -1.33 7.58
C SER A 18 12.28 -2.83 7.59
N LEU A 19 12.40 -3.51 6.45
CA LEU A 19 12.19 -4.96 6.38
C LEU A 19 13.19 -5.72 7.25
N LEU A 20 14.49 -5.44 7.11
CA LEU A 20 15.55 -6.11 7.86
C LEU A 20 15.33 -6.02 9.37
N ILE A 21 14.95 -4.84 9.89
CA ILE A 21 14.58 -4.68 11.30
C ILE A 21 13.43 -5.62 11.69
N ARG A 22 12.37 -5.69 10.87
CA ARG A 22 11.18 -6.49 11.16
C ARG A 22 11.43 -8.00 11.16
N ILE A 23 12.41 -8.44 10.37
CA ILE A 23 12.81 -9.85 10.31
C ILE A 23 14.01 -10.18 11.21
N GLY A 24 14.44 -9.23 12.07
CA GLY A 24 15.38 -9.47 13.16
C GLY A 24 16.85 -9.14 12.87
N TYR A 25 17.16 -8.47 11.76
CA TYR A 25 18.51 -7.97 11.46
C TYR A 25 18.66 -6.51 11.89
N ASN A 26 19.91 -6.04 12.02
CA ASN A 26 20.22 -4.67 12.39
C ASN A 26 20.88 -3.90 11.25
N PRO A 27 20.11 -3.24 10.35
CA PRO A 27 20.64 -2.44 9.25
C PRO A 27 21.06 -1.02 9.65
N GLY A 28 20.95 -0.65 10.93
CA GLY A 28 21.01 0.73 11.41
C GLY A 28 19.67 1.45 11.28
N PRO A 29 19.67 2.81 11.26
CA PRO A 29 18.45 3.60 11.14
C PRO A 29 17.80 3.44 9.76
N VAL A 30 16.47 3.66 9.68
CA VAL A 30 15.71 3.70 8.41
C VAL A 30 15.86 5.11 7.80
N ASP A 31 17.04 5.42 7.32
CA ASP A 31 17.43 6.75 6.80
C ASP A 31 17.50 6.81 5.26
N GLY A 32 17.36 5.64 4.60
CA GLY A 32 17.47 5.55 3.15
C GLY A 32 18.91 5.66 2.63
N ILE A 33 19.91 5.43 3.47
CA ILE A 33 21.34 5.42 3.09
C ILE A 33 21.88 4.00 3.27
N PHE A 34 22.31 3.37 2.18
CA PHE A 34 22.93 2.05 2.23
C PHE A 34 24.36 2.17 2.75
N GLY A 35 24.49 2.25 4.07
CA GLY A 35 25.78 2.34 4.77
C GLY A 35 26.40 0.96 5.02
N GLN A 36 27.54 0.97 5.71
CA GLN A 36 28.26 -0.28 6.05
C GLN A 36 27.40 -1.18 6.95
N VAL A 37 26.68 -0.62 7.92
CA VAL A 37 25.79 -1.39 8.83
C VAL A 37 24.66 -2.06 8.04
N THR A 38 24.04 -1.34 7.09
CA THR A 38 23.03 -1.91 6.20
C THR A 38 23.60 -3.05 5.35
N ARG A 39 24.82 -2.87 4.82
CA ARG A 39 25.52 -3.89 4.04
C ARG A 39 25.76 -5.18 4.84
N GLU A 40 26.24 -5.06 6.08
CA GLU A 40 26.48 -6.24 6.94
C GLU A 40 25.15 -6.96 7.26
N ALA A 41 24.06 -6.23 7.57
CA ALA A 41 22.74 -6.83 7.77
C ALA A 41 22.24 -7.58 6.52
N VAL A 42 22.49 -7.04 5.33
CA VAL A 42 22.18 -7.74 4.06
C VAL A 42 23.01 -9.00 3.92
N ARG A 43 24.32 -9.00 4.27
CA ARG A 43 25.17 -10.19 4.24
C ARG A 43 24.71 -11.28 5.20
N GLU A 44 24.33 -10.90 6.42
CA GLU A 44 23.76 -11.83 7.41
C GLU A 44 22.46 -12.46 6.85
N PHE A 45 21.55 -11.63 6.33
CA PHE A 45 20.34 -12.12 5.68
C PHE A 45 20.61 -13.07 4.51
N GLN A 46 21.58 -12.73 3.64
CA GLN A 46 21.96 -13.58 2.51
C GLN A 46 22.48 -14.94 3.00
N LEU A 47 23.36 -14.96 3.99
CA LEU A 47 23.92 -16.18 4.58
C LEU A 47 22.79 -17.07 5.14
N ASP A 48 21.89 -16.52 5.94
CA ASP A 48 20.78 -17.26 6.56
C ASP A 48 19.78 -17.80 5.52
N ASN A 49 19.72 -17.16 4.35
CA ASN A 49 18.81 -17.57 3.26
C ASN A 49 19.51 -18.37 2.15
N GLY A 50 20.77 -18.82 2.38
CA GLY A 50 21.51 -19.66 1.43
C GLY A 50 21.89 -18.95 0.14
N LEU A 51 22.11 -17.63 0.20
CA LEU A 51 22.64 -16.80 -0.88
C LEU A 51 24.13 -16.52 -0.66
N GLU A 52 24.82 -16.09 -1.71
CA GLU A 52 26.19 -15.58 -1.57
C GLU A 52 26.17 -14.28 -0.76
N PRO A 53 26.93 -14.18 0.36
CA PRO A 53 26.89 -13.03 1.24
C PRO A 53 27.80 -11.89 0.74
N ASP A 54 27.49 -11.35 -0.44
CA ASP A 54 28.24 -10.24 -1.08
C ASP A 54 27.84 -8.85 -0.54
N GLY A 55 26.70 -8.77 0.17
CA GLY A 55 26.16 -7.52 0.70
C GLY A 55 25.56 -6.62 -0.38
N VAL A 56 25.22 -7.18 -1.54
CA VAL A 56 24.54 -6.49 -2.65
C VAL A 56 23.11 -6.98 -2.76
N VAL A 57 22.15 -6.06 -2.82
CA VAL A 57 20.75 -6.41 -3.06
C VAL A 57 20.51 -6.48 -4.57
N GLY A 58 20.88 -7.61 -5.15
CA GLY A 58 20.61 -7.98 -6.53
C GLY A 58 19.31 -8.79 -6.69
N PRO A 59 19.00 -9.29 -7.90
CA PRO A 59 17.75 -10.01 -8.18
C PRO A 59 17.48 -11.21 -7.26
N ALA A 60 18.52 -11.99 -6.91
CA ALA A 60 18.38 -13.13 -6.01
C ALA A 60 18.00 -12.69 -4.58
N THR A 61 18.63 -11.64 -4.06
CA THR A 61 18.33 -11.08 -2.73
C THR A 61 16.93 -10.46 -2.70
N TRP A 62 16.55 -9.69 -3.75
CA TRP A 62 15.19 -9.17 -3.88
C TRP A 62 14.14 -10.26 -3.90
N SER A 63 14.37 -11.36 -4.62
CA SER A 63 13.45 -12.50 -4.65
C SER A 63 13.23 -13.13 -3.27
N ARG A 64 14.24 -13.09 -2.38
CA ARG A 64 14.09 -13.54 -0.99
C ARG A 64 13.36 -12.51 -0.14
N PHE A 65 13.67 -11.23 -0.29
CA PHE A 65 12.95 -10.15 0.41
C PHE A 65 11.46 -10.10 0.06
N GLU A 66 11.09 -10.36 -1.20
CA GLU A 66 9.70 -10.28 -1.67
C GLU A 66 8.75 -11.15 -0.86
N ARG A 67 9.19 -12.33 -0.40
CA ARG A 67 8.37 -13.22 0.45
C ARG A 67 8.00 -12.56 1.77
N PHE A 68 8.95 -11.88 2.39
CA PHE A 68 8.71 -11.16 3.64
C PHE A 68 7.91 -9.88 3.40
N LEU A 69 8.19 -9.17 2.30
CA LEU A 69 7.47 -7.95 1.91
C LEU A 69 5.99 -8.22 1.63
N ILE A 70 5.66 -9.32 0.93
CA ILE A 70 4.26 -9.73 0.72
C ILE A 70 3.63 -10.33 1.97
N GLY A 71 4.43 -10.72 2.96
CA GLY A 71 4.01 -11.14 4.28
C GLY A 71 3.54 -12.59 4.41
N TYR A 72 3.67 -13.43 3.37
CA TYR A 72 3.34 -14.85 3.43
C TYR A 72 4.19 -15.67 2.48
N ASP A 73 4.20 -16.98 2.70
CA ASP A 73 4.72 -17.99 1.76
C ASP A 73 3.65 -19.04 1.46
N THR A 74 3.87 -19.85 0.44
CA THR A 74 3.10 -21.06 0.18
C THR A 74 3.89 -22.28 0.65
N TYR A 75 3.21 -23.21 1.30
CA TYR A 75 3.82 -24.43 1.81
C TYR A 75 3.06 -25.66 1.35
N THR A 76 3.78 -26.62 0.80
CA THR A 76 3.21 -27.93 0.45
C THR A 76 3.35 -28.88 1.64
N ILE A 77 2.23 -29.36 2.17
CA ILE A 77 2.16 -30.27 3.31
C ILE A 77 2.90 -31.58 3.00
N ARG A 78 3.74 -32.01 3.91
CA ARG A 78 4.53 -33.26 3.86
C ARG A 78 4.04 -34.25 4.90
N GLN A 79 4.42 -35.49 4.73
CA GLN A 79 4.13 -36.53 5.73
C GLN A 79 4.72 -36.16 7.10
N GLY A 80 3.89 -36.25 8.15
CA GLY A 80 4.26 -35.93 9.52
C GLY A 80 4.14 -34.44 9.89
N ASP A 81 3.74 -33.57 8.95
CA ASP A 81 3.48 -32.18 9.24
C ASP A 81 2.26 -31.96 10.12
N THR A 82 2.32 -30.96 10.96
CA THR A 82 1.19 -30.39 11.68
C THR A 82 1.16 -28.87 11.44
N LEU A 83 -0.02 -28.27 11.46
CA LEU A 83 -0.10 -26.79 11.35
C LEU A 83 0.66 -26.09 12.45
N TYR A 84 0.75 -26.71 13.63
CA TYR A 84 1.55 -26.18 14.75
C TYR A 84 3.04 -26.14 14.38
N ASN A 85 3.63 -27.24 13.90
CA ASN A 85 5.03 -27.27 13.53
C ASN A 85 5.33 -26.34 12.36
N ILE A 86 4.44 -26.25 11.38
CA ILE A 86 4.54 -25.31 10.24
C ILE A 86 4.51 -23.87 10.78
N SER A 87 3.57 -23.51 11.67
CA SER A 87 3.50 -22.16 12.21
C SER A 87 4.77 -21.74 12.95
N ARG A 88 5.37 -22.67 13.73
CA ARG A 88 6.64 -22.44 14.45
C ARG A 88 7.79 -22.17 13.47
N LYS A 89 7.87 -22.95 12.39
CA LYS A 89 8.90 -22.80 11.36
C LYS A 89 8.88 -21.41 10.69
N TYR A 90 7.68 -20.81 10.56
CA TYR A 90 7.48 -19.49 9.94
C TYR A 90 7.34 -18.36 10.95
N TYR A 91 7.66 -18.61 12.24
CA TYR A 91 7.58 -17.62 13.32
C TYR A 91 6.21 -16.95 13.42
N THR A 92 5.14 -17.71 13.13
CA THR A 92 3.76 -17.24 13.14
C THR A 92 2.90 -18.03 14.14
N SER A 93 1.62 -17.73 14.23
CA SER A 93 0.69 -18.46 15.08
C SER A 93 -0.15 -19.47 14.30
N LEU A 94 -0.57 -20.54 14.97
CA LEU A 94 -1.53 -21.50 14.44
C LEU A 94 -2.82 -20.81 13.93
N ASN A 95 -3.33 -19.84 14.72
CA ASN A 95 -4.50 -19.06 14.34
C ASN A 95 -4.28 -18.29 13.02
N ALA A 96 -3.09 -17.70 12.80
CA ALA A 96 -2.79 -16.99 11.55
C ALA A 96 -2.81 -17.95 10.35
N VAL A 97 -2.23 -19.15 10.49
CA VAL A 97 -2.26 -20.18 9.42
C VAL A 97 -3.70 -20.62 9.14
N MET A 98 -4.49 -20.91 10.16
CA MET A 98 -5.90 -21.28 10.01
C MET A 98 -6.73 -20.16 9.38
N THR A 99 -6.50 -18.91 9.78
CA THR A 99 -7.18 -17.74 9.20
C THR A 99 -6.90 -17.59 7.71
N ALA A 100 -5.65 -17.79 7.29
CA ALA A 100 -5.26 -17.68 5.89
C ALA A 100 -5.75 -18.85 5.03
N ASN A 101 -6.20 -19.97 5.66
CA ASN A 101 -6.66 -21.17 4.98
C ASN A 101 -8.06 -21.59 5.48
N PRO A 102 -9.13 -20.89 5.09
CA PRO A 102 -10.48 -21.22 5.52
C PRO A 102 -10.85 -22.65 5.18
N GLY A 103 -11.43 -23.37 6.17
CA GLY A 103 -11.84 -24.76 6.00
C GLY A 103 -10.73 -25.81 6.13
N ILE A 104 -9.49 -25.39 6.45
CA ILE A 104 -8.44 -26.37 6.76
C ILE A 104 -8.74 -27.10 8.05
N ASP A 105 -8.64 -28.42 8.04
CA ASP A 105 -8.78 -29.28 9.23
C ASP A 105 -7.38 -29.62 9.77
N PRO A 106 -6.99 -29.09 10.96
CA PRO A 106 -5.70 -29.38 11.56
C PRO A 106 -5.49 -30.87 11.89
N GLY A 107 -6.59 -31.62 12.11
CA GLY A 107 -6.56 -33.05 12.41
C GLY A 107 -6.47 -33.96 11.16
N ASN A 108 -6.69 -33.39 9.97
CA ASN A 108 -6.72 -34.18 8.72
C ASN A 108 -6.03 -33.43 7.57
N LEU A 109 -4.73 -33.18 7.74
CA LEU A 109 -3.91 -32.57 6.70
C LEU A 109 -3.61 -33.56 5.57
N ARG A 110 -3.74 -33.12 4.34
CA ARG A 110 -3.45 -33.96 3.16
C ARG A 110 -2.03 -33.70 2.66
N VAL A 111 -1.22 -34.73 2.54
CA VAL A 111 0.10 -34.64 1.90
C VAL A 111 -0.05 -34.14 0.47
N GLY A 112 0.76 -33.15 0.08
CA GLY A 112 0.66 -32.48 -1.22
C GLY A 112 -0.30 -31.30 -1.24
N GLN A 113 -1.12 -31.07 -0.21
CA GLN A 113 -1.95 -29.86 -0.11
C GLN A 113 -1.07 -28.62 0.02
N VAL A 114 -1.36 -27.60 -0.79
CA VAL A 114 -0.69 -26.28 -0.71
C VAL A 114 -1.49 -25.38 0.19
N ILE A 115 -0.83 -24.75 1.15
CA ILE A 115 -1.42 -23.82 2.11
C ILE A 115 -0.68 -22.48 2.09
N THR A 116 -1.38 -21.40 2.47
CA THR A 116 -0.80 -20.08 2.71
C THR A 116 -0.29 -20.01 4.15
N VAL A 117 0.97 -19.65 4.34
CA VAL A 117 1.58 -19.51 5.66
C VAL A 117 2.03 -18.06 5.87
N PRO A 118 1.27 -17.24 6.61
CA PRO A 118 1.68 -15.88 6.97
C PRO A 118 2.97 -15.88 7.79
N TYR A 119 3.85 -14.92 7.55
CA TYR A 119 4.93 -14.61 8.50
C TYR A 119 4.39 -13.87 9.72
N GLY A 120 5.08 -13.95 10.86
CA GLY A 120 4.69 -13.29 12.12
C GLY A 120 4.88 -11.77 12.15
N ILE A 121 5.17 -11.14 11.02
CA ILE A 121 5.41 -9.70 10.85
C ILE A 121 4.21 -9.00 10.22
N ASP A 122 4.12 -7.69 10.41
CA ASP A 122 3.11 -6.87 9.74
C ASP A 122 3.41 -6.73 8.24
N VAL A 123 2.37 -6.67 7.42
CA VAL A 123 2.46 -6.45 5.96
C VAL A 123 2.66 -4.97 5.68
N VAL A 124 1.87 -4.12 6.34
CA VAL A 124 1.87 -2.69 6.07
C VAL A 124 2.99 -1.99 6.84
N PHE A 125 3.91 -1.39 6.11
CA PHE A 125 4.98 -0.55 6.64
C PHE A 125 4.52 0.91 6.69
N THR A 126 4.80 1.60 7.81
CA THR A 126 4.39 2.99 8.04
C THR A 126 5.57 3.94 8.18
N ASP A 127 6.77 3.44 8.07
CA ASP A 127 8.05 4.12 8.26
C ASP A 127 8.85 4.28 6.95
N ILE A 128 8.17 4.13 5.81
CA ILE A 128 8.75 4.20 4.45
C ILE A 128 7.94 5.14 3.55
N ASP A 129 8.53 5.52 2.43
CA ASP A 129 7.83 6.25 1.37
C ASP A 129 6.82 5.30 0.68
N TYR A 130 5.52 5.53 0.89
CA TYR A 130 4.46 4.57 0.56
C TYR A 130 3.90 4.79 -0.85
N THR A 131 4.54 4.16 -1.83
CA THR A 131 4.19 4.24 -3.26
C THR A 131 2.97 3.37 -3.62
N TYR A 132 2.45 3.55 -4.84
CA TYR A 132 1.40 2.68 -5.37
C TYR A 132 1.82 1.20 -5.43
N GLU A 133 3.06 0.92 -5.83
CA GLU A 133 3.57 -0.46 -5.92
C GLU A 133 3.58 -1.15 -4.55
N ILE A 134 3.97 -0.42 -3.51
CA ILE A 134 3.94 -0.92 -2.13
C ILE A 134 2.50 -1.20 -1.70
N MET A 135 1.57 -0.28 -1.95
CA MET A 135 0.15 -0.48 -1.64
C MET A 135 -0.44 -1.70 -2.36
N ASP A 136 -0.17 -1.87 -3.66
CA ASP A 136 -0.65 -3.00 -4.45
C ASP A 136 -0.14 -4.34 -3.89
N ARG A 137 1.15 -4.40 -3.53
CA ARG A 137 1.75 -5.57 -2.89
C ARG A 137 1.10 -5.85 -1.53
N ASP A 138 0.94 -4.83 -0.69
CA ASP A 138 0.35 -4.97 0.64
C ASP A 138 -1.11 -5.44 0.56
N ILE A 139 -1.90 -4.95 -0.42
CA ILE A 139 -3.27 -5.43 -0.67
C ILE A 139 -3.27 -6.93 -0.98
N ARG A 140 -2.35 -7.40 -1.83
CA ARG A 140 -2.21 -8.84 -2.14
C ARG A 140 -1.86 -9.65 -0.90
N GLY A 141 -0.91 -9.16 -0.09
CA GLY A 141 -0.51 -9.79 1.17
C GLY A 141 -1.64 -9.86 2.19
N LEU A 142 -2.37 -8.76 2.39
CA LEU A 142 -3.52 -8.71 3.29
C LEU A 142 -4.64 -9.65 2.84
N LYS A 143 -4.93 -9.70 1.52
CA LYS A 143 -5.94 -10.60 0.98
C LYS A 143 -5.59 -12.08 1.20
N ALA A 144 -4.32 -12.45 1.05
CA ALA A 144 -3.84 -13.80 1.29
C ALA A 144 -3.91 -14.19 2.78
N ARG A 145 -3.59 -13.24 3.69
CA ARG A 145 -3.63 -13.45 5.15
C ARG A 145 -5.04 -13.44 5.73
N TYR A 146 -5.93 -12.64 5.14
CA TYR A 146 -7.31 -12.39 5.61
C TYR A 146 -8.29 -12.58 4.45
N PRO A 147 -8.56 -13.84 4.01
CA PRO A 147 -9.42 -14.10 2.83
C PRO A 147 -10.84 -13.56 2.94
N PHE A 148 -11.29 -13.24 4.16
CA PHE A 148 -12.60 -12.66 4.44
C PHE A 148 -12.73 -11.17 4.12
N ILE A 149 -11.62 -10.43 3.92
CA ILE A 149 -11.70 -9.05 3.41
C ILE A 149 -12.06 -9.08 1.91
N GLN A 150 -12.86 -8.13 1.49
CA GLN A 150 -13.20 -7.98 0.08
C GLN A 150 -12.35 -6.88 -0.54
N VAL A 151 -11.72 -7.18 -1.67
CA VAL A 151 -10.92 -6.24 -2.44
C VAL A 151 -11.51 -6.13 -3.83
N GLY A 152 -11.74 -4.92 -4.30
CA GLY A 152 -12.20 -4.66 -5.65
C GLY A 152 -11.52 -3.44 -6.27
N ILE A 153 -11.74 -3.27 -7.56
CA ILE A 153 -11.25 -2.13 -8.34
C ILE A 153 -12.46 -1.26 -8.66
N ALA A 154 -12.47 -0.02 -8.16
CA ALA A 154 -13.53 0.94 -8.42
C ALA A 154 -13.36 1.64 -9.78
N GLY A 155 -12.12 1.84 -10.23
CA GLY A 155 -11.76 2.48 -11.47
C GLY A 155 -10.25 2.47 -11.71
N ARG A 156 -9.78 3.35 -12.58
CA ARG A 156 -8.37 3.50 -12.90
C ARG A 156 -7.97 4.98 -12.92
N SER A 157 -6.71 5.24 -12.58
CA SER A 157 -6.10 6.57 -12.71
C SER A 157 -5.82 6.94 -14.17
N VAL A 158 -5.35 8.16 -14.40
CA VAL A 158 -4.93 8.64 -15.74
C VAL A 158 -3.89 7.72 -16.37
N LEU A 159 -2.92 7.22 -15.61
CA LEU A 159 -1.88 6.30 -16.12
C LEU A 159 -2.28 4.81 -16.03
N GLY A 160 -3.55 4.53 -15.73
CA GLY A 160 -4.11 3.18 -15.74
C GLY A 160 -3.89 2.36 -14.47
N LYS A 161 -3.37 2.95 -13.39
CA LYS A 161 -3.25 2.29 -12.08
C LYS A 161 -4.62 2.01 -11.49
N ASN A 162 -4.78 0.88 -10.81
CA ASN A 162 -6.05 0.50 -10.20
C ASN A 162 -6.37 1.41 -9.00
N LEU A 163 -7.59 1.92 -8.96
CA LEU A 163 -8.16 2.56 -7.78
C LEU A 163 -8.88 1.48 -6.97
N TYR A 164 -8.16 0.92 -6.01
CA TYR A 164 -8.66 -0.17 -5.18
C TYR A 164 -9.64 0.35 -4.13
N TYR A 165 -10.64 -0.48 -3.82
CA TYR A 165 -11.36 -0.39 -2.56
C TYR A 165 -11.26 -1.69 -1.78
N ILE A 166 -11.21 -1.55 -0.46
CA ILE A 166 -11.23 -2.67 0.48
C ILE A 166 -12.49 -2.52 1.34
N LYS A 167 -13.28 -3.60 1.43
CA LYS A 167 -14.45 -3.67 2.30
C LYS A 167 -14.16 -4.54 3.50
N LEU A 168 -14.42 -4.00 4.68
CA LEU A 168 -14.37 -4.67 5.99
C LEU A 168 -15.78 -4.68 6.58
N GLY A 169 -16.26 -5.83 6.98
CA GLY A 169 -17.61 -5.98 7.52
C GLY A 169 -18.63 -6.43 6.49
N ASN A 170 -19.80 -6.85 7.01
CA ASN A 170 -20.94 -7.34 6.25
C ASN A 170 -22.28 -6.79 6.76
N GLY A 171 -22.22 -5.83 7.69
CA GLY A 171 -23.41 -5.18 8.24
C GLY A 171 -24.04 -4.18 7.27
N PRO A 172 -25.31 -3.78 7.55
CA PRO A 172 -26.08 -2.92 6.66
C PRO A 172 -25.69 -1.44 6.70
N SER A 173 -25.03 -0.98 7.78
CA SER A 173 -24.58 0.43 7.87
C SER A 173 -23.29 0.60 7.10
N GLU A 174 -23.31 1.39 6.05
CA GLU A 174 -22.15 1.62 5.19
C GLU A 174 -21.45 2.93 5.54
N VAL A 175 -20.12 2.91 5.57
CA VAL A 175 -19.28 4.11 5.69
C VAL A 175 -18.13 4.03 4.69
N PHE A 176 -17.70 5.19 4.19
CA PHE A 176 -16.61 5.28 3.22
C PHE A 176 -15.50 6.20 3.69
N TYR A 177 -14.27 5.67 3.65
CA TYR A 177 -13.05 6.43 3.88
C TYR A 177 -12.18 6.37 2.64
N ASN A 178 -11.54 7.49 2.30
CA ASN A 178 -10.57 7.55 1.23
C ASN A 178 -9.38 8.43 1.63
N GLY A 179 -8.25 8.24 0.96
CA GLY A 179 -7.01 8.97 1.24
C GLY A 179 -6.27 9.34 -0.02
N ALA A 180 -5.22 10.15 0.14
CA ALA A 180 -4.32 10.59 -0.92
C ALA A 180 -5.06 11.14 -2.16
N HIS A 181 -6.00 12.06 -1.95
CA HIS A 181 -6.58 12.90 -3.00
C HIS A 181 -5.52 13.88 -3.52
N HIS A 182 -4.84 14.56 -2.62
CA HIS A 182 -3.65 15.33 -2.95
C HIS A 182 -2.41 14.43 -2.88
N ALA A 183 -1.52 14.60 -3.83
CA ALA A 183 -0.31 13.78 -3.93
C ALA A 183 0.63 13.93 -2.72
N LEU A 184 0.75 15.12 -2.15
CA LEU A 184 1.56 15.39 -0.95
C LEU A 184 0.98 14.76 0.33
N GLU A 185 -0.30 14.41 0.34
CA GLU A 185 -0.98 13.77 1.48
C GLU A 185 -0.89 12.24 1.45
N TRP A 186 0.13 11.70 0.78
CA TRP A 186 0.35 10.26 0.61
C TRP A 186 0.37 9.48 1.93
N ILE A 187 0.74 10.13 3.04
CA ILE A 187 0.77 9.53 4.38
C ILE A 187 -0.60 8.98 4.82
N THR A 188 -1.70 9.48 4.26
CA THR A 188 -3.04 8.98 4.55
C THR A 188 -3.27 7.57 4.01
N ALA A 189 -2.56 7.16 2.95
CA ALA A 189 -2.66 5.82 2.39
C ALA A 189 -2.12 4.74 3.34
N PRO A 190 -0.87 4.78 3.85
CA PRO A 190 -0.40 3.80 4.82
C PRO A 190 -1.17 3.83 6.14
N LEU A 191 -1.72 4.99 6.56
CA LEU A 191 -2.61 5.08 7.71
C LEU A 191 -3.86 4.21 7.52
N LEU A 192 -4.54 4.37 6.39
CA LEU A 192 -5.74 3.58 6.06
C LEU A 192 -5.40 2.10 5.86
N MET A 193 -4.30 1.78 5.19
CA MET A 193 -3.86 0.41 5.01
C MET A 193 -3.51 -0.27 6.34
N LYS A 194 -2.87 0.46 7.26
CA LYS A 194 -2.58 -0.04 8.61
C LYS A 194 -3.84 -0.25 9.44
N PHE A 195 -4.83 0.63 9.29
CA PHE A 195 -6.15 0.41 9.88
C PHE A 195 -6.79 -0.87 9.35
N ILE A 196 -6.75 -1.12 8.03
CA ILE A 196 -7.27 -2.35 7.41
C ILE A 196 -6.59 -3.59 8.02
N GLU A 197 -5.25 -3.59 8.11
CA GLU A 197 -4.49 -4.71 8.68
C GLU A 197 -4.88 -4.97 10.13
N ASN A 198 -4.94 -3.92 10.96
CA ASN A 198 -5.26 -4.05 12.38
C ASN A 198 -6.70 -4.50 12.62
N TYR A 199 -7.66 -3.97 11.83
CA TYR A 199 -9.07 -4.34 11.95
C TYR A 199 -9.30 -5.79 11.51
N ALA A 200 -8.71 -6.23 10.38
CA ALA A 200 -8.78 -7.61 9.92
C ALA A 200 -8.13 -8.59 10.93
N ARG A 201 -6.98 -8.23 11.48
CA ARG A 201 -6.31 -9.00 12.55
C ARG A 201 -7.19 -9.10 13.79
N GLY A 202 -7.80 -8.01 14.19
CA GLY A 202 -8.70 -7.97 15.33
C GLY A 202 -9.94 -8.83 15.12
N TYR A 203 -10.54 -8.83 13.94
CA TYR A 203 -11.62 -9.73 13.57
C TYR A 203 -11.21 -11.20 13.67
N ALA A 204 -10.05 -11.57 13.09
CA ALA A 204 -9.53 -12.94 13.14
C ALA A 204 -9.26 -13.43 14.58
N ARG A 205 -8.79 -12.53 15.46
CA ARG A 205 -8.47 -12.83 16.86
C ARG A 205 -9.63 -12.65 17.81
N ASN A 206 -10.80 -12.20 17.34
CA ASN A 206 -11.94 -11.83 18.19
C ASN A 206 -11.55 -10.83 19.30
N SER A 207 -10.78 -9.83 18.95
CA SER A 207 -10.31 -8.79 19.87
C SER A 207 -11.23 -7.56 19.87
N SER A 208 -10.95 -6.63 20.78
CA SER A 208 -11.68 -5.35 20.88
C SER A 208 -10.80 -4.18 20.51
N ILE A 209 -11.42 -3.10 20.02
CA ILE A 209 -10.82 -1.78 19.79
C ILE A 209 -11.62 -0.74 20.57
N GLN A 210 -10.96 0.04 21.41
CA GLN A 210 -11.62 1.06 22.27
C GLN A 210 -12.83 0.50 23.05
N GLY A 211 -12.74 -0.75 23.52
CA GLY A 211 -13.83 -1.41 24.26
C GLY A 211 -14.92 -2.06 23.41
N TYR A 212 -14.93 -1.86 22.10
CA TYR A 212 -15.90 -2.47 21.19
C TYR A 212 -15.34 -3.76 20.59
N ASN A 213 -16.10 -4.87 20.64
CA ASN A 213 -15.71 -6.12 19.97
C ASN A 213 -15.74 -5.95 18.46
N ILE A 214 -14.63 -6.31 17.79
CA ILE A 214 -14.49 -6.09 16.32
C ILE A 214 -15.44 -6.98 15.53
N ARG A 215 -15.78 -8.20 16.00
CA ARG A 215 -16.78 -9.04 15.30
C ARG A 215 -18.18 -8.46 15.37
N ASP A 216 -18.54 -7.80 16.47
CA ASP A 216 -19.82 -7.11 16.59
C ASP A 216 -19.88 -5.90 15.64
N LEU A 217 -18.79 -5.12 15.57
CA LEU A 217 -18.67 -4.01 14.60
C LEU A 217 -18.74 -4.52 13.18
N TRP A 218 -18.06 -5.63 12.87
CA TRP A 218 -18.06 -6.28 11.56
C TRP A 218 -19.47 -6.67 11.08
N ASN A 219 -20.29 -7.17 12.00
CA ASN A 219 -21.66 -7.60 11.72
C ASN A 219 -22.67 -6.43 11.65
N ARG A 220 -22.34 -5.29 12.28
CA ARG A 220 -23.21 -4.10 12.28
C ARG A 220 -22.98 -3.18 11.10
N GLY A 221 -21.75 -3.08 10.62
CA GLY A 221 -21.36 -2.15 9.58
C GLY A 221 -20.49 -2.75 8.50
N SER A 222 -20.39 -2.01 7.41
CA SER A 222 -19.49 -2.26 6.29
C SER A 222 -18.64 -1.02 6.08
N ILE A 223 -17.33 -1.13 6.25
CA ILE A 223 -16.38 -0.05 6.05
C ILE A 223 -15.75 -0.22 4.68
N TYR A 224 -15.97 0.72 3.78
CA TYR A 224 -15.31 0.77 2.49
C TYR A 224 -14.14 1.74 2.57
N ILE A 225 -12.98 1.33 2.09
CA ILE A 225 -11.76 2.14 2.16
C ILE A 225 -11.10 2.17 0.80
N MET A 226 -10.86 3.36 0.26
CA MET A 226 -10.05 3.60 -0.94
C MET A 226 -8.76 4.29 -0.50
N PRO A 227 -7.66 3.55 -0.29
CA PRO A 227 -6.50 4.09 0.40
C PRO A 227 -5.76 5.17 -0.39
N MET A 228 -5.81 5.14 -1.72
CA MET A 228 -5.06 6.04 -2.59
C MET A 228 -5.89 6.41 -3.82
N VAL A 229 -6.43 7.63 -3.83
CA VAL A 229 -7.26 8.14 -4.93
C VAL A 229 -6.40 8.67 -6.07
N ASN A 230 -5.24 9.25 -5.77
CA ASN A 230 -4.31 9.87 -6.72
C ASN A 230 -2.96 9.12 -6.81
N PRO A 231 -2.95 7.86 -7.29
CA PRO A 231 -1.73 7.05 -7.28
C PRO A 231 -0.63 7.58 -8.22
N ASP A 232 -1.00 8.27 -9.29
CA ASP A 232 -0.04 8.85 -10.25
C ASP A 232 0.67 10.06 -9.66
N GLY A 233 -0.09 10.92 -8.95
CA GLY A 233 0.47 12.06 -8.25
C GLY A 233 1.32 11.65 -7.06
N VAL A 234 0.89 10.65 -6.30
CA VAL A 234 1.67 10.09 -5.17
C VAL A 234 3.03 9.59 -5.63
N ASP A 235 3.08 8.77 -6.69
CA ASP A 235 4.37 8.28 -7.19
C ASP A 235 5.23 9.41 -7.78
N LEU A 236 4.62 10.45 -8.39
CA LEU A 236 5.35 11.63 -8.85
C LEU A 236 6.07 12.37 -7.71
N VAL A 237 5.41 12.52 -6.56
CA VAL A 237 6.02 13.23 -5.41
C VAL A 237 7.03 12.38 -4.65
N LEU A 238 6.86 11.06 -4.60
CA LEU A 238 7.74 10.14 -3.89
C LEU A 238 8.95 9.68 -4.70
N GLU A 239 8.74 9.39 -5.98
CA GLU A 239 9.77 8.83 -6.86
C GLU A 239 10.38 9.84 -7.84
N GLY A 240 9.76 11.03 -7.94
CA GLY A 240 10.15 12.06 -8.91
C GLY A 240 9.64 11.80 -10.32
N LEU A 241 9.90 12.77 -11.20
CA LEU A 241 9.46 12.73 -12.59
C LEU A 241 10.38 11.85 -13.45
N LYS A 242 9.86 10.74 -13.95
CA LYS A 242 10.57 9.81 -14.84
C LYS A 242 10.50 10.30 -16.30
N ARG A 243 11.58 10.10 -17.07
CA ARG A 243 11.68 10.59 -18.47
C ARG A 243 10.70 9.91 -19.43
N ASP A 244 10.28 8.70 -19.14
CA ASP A 244 9.30 7.92 -19.91
C ASP A 244 7.83 8.26 -19.57
N ASN A 245 7.61 9.18 -18.61
CA ASN A 245 6.27 9.63 -18.28
C ASN A 245 5.64 10.37 -19.48
N PRO A 246 4.44 9.98 -19.97
CA PRO A 246 3.81 10.61 -21.15
C PRO A 246 3.48 12.10 -20.93
N TYR A 247 3.47 12.58 -19.68
CA TYR A 247 3.25 13.98 -19.30
C TYR A 247 4.54 14.73 -18.99
N TYR A 248 5.73 14.13 -19.22
CA TYR A 248 7.03 14.67 -18.81
C TYR A 248 7.20 16.17 -19.10
N ASN A 249 7.10 16.57 -20.39
CA ASN A 249 7.29 17.96 -20.79
C ASN A 249 6.21 18.89 -20.23
N ARG A 250 4.98 18.42 -20.11
CA ARG A 250 3.87 19.19 -19.54
C ARG A 250 4.07 19.41 -18.03
N LEU A 251 4.46 18.38 -17.30
CA LEU A 251 4.72 18.48 -15.87
C LEU A 251 5.86 19.46 -15.56
N ILE A 252 6.92 19.47 -16.36
CA ILE A 252 7.98 20.48 -16.23
C ILE A 252 7.43 21.90 -16.48
N ALA A 253 6.61 22.09 -17.53
CA ALA A 253 6.03 23.38 -17.84
C ALA A 253 4.99 23.85 -16.81
N TRP A 254 4.23 22.92 -16.21
CA TRP A 254 3.21 23.23 -15.20
C TRP A 254 3.79 23.46 -13.79
N ASN A 255 4.96 22.89 -13.51
CA ASN A 255 5.67 23.17 -12.26
C ASN A 255 6.61 24.36 -12.43
N ASP A 256 6.04 25.55 -12.53
CA ASP A 256 6.74 26.83 -12.68
C ASP A 256 7.31 27.39 -11.38
N THR A 257 7.12 26.68 -10.26
CA THR A 257 7.52 27.10 -8.91
C THR A 257 9.04 27.08 -8.70
N GLY A 258 9.78 26.36 -9.53
CA GLY A 258 11.22 26.08 -9.33
C GLY A 258 11.53 25.12 -8.18
N LEU A 259 10.51 24.61 -7.50
CA LEU A 259 10.65 23.65 -6.40
C LEU A 259 10.40 22.20 -6.88
N PRO A 260 10.96 21.21 -6.19
CA PRO A 260 10.71 19.80 -6.54
C PRO A 260 9.24 19.42 -6.34
N PHE A 261 8.76 18.44 -7.12
CA PHE A 261 7.38 17.92 -7.01
C PHE A 261 7.02 17.49 -5.59
N SER A 262 7.97 16.89 -4.88
CA SER A 262 7.82 16.46 -3.48
C SER A 262 7.50 17.56 -2.48
N GLN A 263 7.57 18.83 -2.89
CA GLN A 263 7.28 19.97 -2.02
C GLN A 263 6.03 20.76 -2.42
N VAL A 264 5.59 20.65 -3.69
CA VAL A 264 4.55 21.54 -4.20
C VAL A 264 3.39 20.85 -4.90
N TRP A 265 3.55 19.58 -5.37
CA TRP A 265 2.59 18.95 -6.26
C TRP A 265 1.46 18.24 -5.50
N ASN A 266 0.28 18.87 -5.45
CA ASN A 266 -0.95 18.29 -4.92
C ASN A 266 -1.84 17.63 -5.97
N ALA A 267 -1.74 18.09 -7.22
CA ALA A 267 -2.60 17.70 -8.33
C ALA A 267 -2.41 16.24 -8.74
N ASN A 268 -3.30 15.74 -9.61
CA ASN A 268 -3.05 14.50 -10.34
C ASN A 268 -1.99 14.71 -11.44
N ILE A 269 -1.72 13.67 -12.23
CA ILE A 269 -0.68 13.71 -13.28
C ILE A 269 -1.03 14.67 -14.44
N ARG A 270 -2.30 15.11 -14.54
CA ARG A 270 -2.75 16.11 -15.51
C ARG A 270 -2.74 17.56 -14.98
N GLY A 271 -2.22 17.76 -13.78
CA GLY A 271 -2.20 19.06 -13.12
C GLY A 271 -3.58 19.54 -12.64
N VAL A 272 -4.49 18.63 -12.37
CA VAL A 272 -5.83 18.91 -11.85
C VAL A 272 -5.87 18.61 -10.36
N ASP A 273 -6.29 19.59 -9.58
CA ASP A 273 -6.58 19.45 -8.14
C ASP A 273 -7.89 18.66 -7.99
N LEU A 274 -7.77 17.37 -7.63
CA LEU A 274 -8.90 16.44 -7.58
C LEU A 274 -9.98 16.91 -6.59
N ASN A 275 -9.59 17.57 -5.50
CA ASN A 275 -10.54 18.05 -4.50
C ASN A 275 -11.40 19.21 -5.03
N ARG A 276 -10.94 19.89 -6.09
CA ARG A 276 -11.66 20.96 -6.79
C ARG A 276 -12.37 20.48 -8.06
N ASN A 277 -12.30 19.19 -8.40
CA ASN A 277 -12.87 18.65 -9.63
C ASN A 277 -14.26 18.01 -9.44
N TYR A 278 -14.83 18.04 -8.23
CA TYR A 278 -16.20 17.58 -7.95
C TYR A 278 -17.26 18.65 -8.30
N PRO A 279 -18.53 18.25 -8.60
CA PRO A 279 -19.58 19.19 -8.99
C PRO A 279 -19.96 20.21 -7.91
N ALA A 280 -19.72 19.89 -6.63
CA ALA A 280 -20.08 20.76 -5.51
C ALA A 280 -19.32 22.10 -5.60
N SER A 281 -20.06 23.19 -5.84
CA SER A 281 -19.53 24.56 -6.00
C SER A 281 -18.39 24.69 -7.01
N TRP A 282 -18.38 23.84 -8.05
CA TRP A 282 -17.31 23.85 -9.04
C TRP A 282 -17.23 25.17 -9.82
N MET A 283 -18.39 25.74 -10.20
CA MET A 283 -18.46 27.00 -10.96
C MET A 283 -17.89 28.16 -10.14
N GLU A 284 -18.22 28.24 -8.86
CA GLU A 284 -17.72 29.26 -7.94
C GLU A 284 -16.21 29.13 -7.72
N ALA A 285 -15.73 27.89 -7.51
CA ALA A 285 -14.31 27.60 -7.38
C ALA A 285 -13.54 27.95 -8.67
N LYS A 286 -14.12 27.62 -9.83
CA LYS A 286 -13.56 27.93 -11.13
C LYS A 286 -13.45 29.44 -11.40
N ALA A 287 -14.48 30.20 -11.02
CA ALA A 287 -14.47 31.65 -11.14
C ALA A 287 -13.41 32.34 -10.26
N GLN A 288 -12.94 31.69 -9.21
CA GLN A 288 -11.90 32.20 -8.33
C GLN A 288 -10.48 31.92 -8.83
N GLU A 289 -10.27 30.96 -9.73
CA GLU A 289 -8.93 30.55 -10.21
C GLU A 289 -8.05 31.73 -10.65
N PRO A 290 -8.52 32.68 -11.49
CA PRO A 290 -7.68 33.80 -11.93
C PRO A 290 -7.20 34.69 -10.79
N SER A 291 -8.06 34.91 -9.77
CA SER A 291 -7.69 35.74 -8.60
C SER A 291 -6.68 35.04 -7.69
N LEU A 292 -6.52 33.73 -7.82
CA LEU A 292 -5.54 32.91 -7.11
C LEU A 292 -4.27 32.65 -7.95
N GLY A 293 -4.16 33.29 -9.13
CA GLY A 293 -3.03 33.10 -10.05
C GLY A 293 -3.02 31.73 -10.73
N VAL A 294 -4.21 31.12 -10.92
CA VAL A 294 -4.35 29.81 -11.56
C VAL A 294 -4.87 30.01 -12.99
N ASP A 295 -3.96 29.89 -13.98
CA ASP A 295 -4.28 30.08 -15.39
C ASP A 295 -4.54 28.75 -16.15
N GLY A 296 -4.30 27.61 -15.51
CA GLY A 296 -4.44 26.29 -16.10
C GLY A 296 -3.92 25.15 -15.23
N PRO A 297 -3.63 23.99 -15.83
CA PRO A 297 -3.05 22.84 -15.13
C PRO A 297 -1.76 23.21 -14.41
N GLY A 298 -1.64 22.77 -13.14
CA GLY A 298 -0.50 23.12 -12.31
C GLY A 298 -0.41 22.28 -11.04
N PRO A 299 0.46 22.68 -10.11
CA PRO A 299 0.68 21.93 -8.88
C PRO A 299 -0.55 21.82 -7.97
N THR A 300 -1.43 22.81 -7.99
CA THR A 300 -2.60 22.89 -7.10
C THR A 300 -3.67 23.85 -7.64
N ARG A 301 -4.88 23.78 -7.08
CA ARG A 301 -6.02 24.70 -7.26
C ARG A 301 -6.71 24.68 -8.62
N TYR A 302 -6.17 24.08 -9.66
CA TYR A 302 -6.85 23.98 -10.95
C TYR A 302 -7.93 22.90 -10.90
N GLY A 303 -9.20 23.28 -11.05
CA GLY A 303 -10.36 22.38 -10.95
C GLY A 303 -10.68 21.55 -12.20
N GLY A 304 -9.79 21.58 -13.22
CA GLY A 304 -10.03 20.91 -14.50
C GLY A 304 -10.85 21.76 -15.50
N GLN A 305 -11.12 21.19 -16.66
CA GLN A 305 -11.92 21.86 -17.72
C GLN A 305 -13.44 21.79 -17.46
N SER A 306 -13.88 20.77 -16.72
CA SER A 306 -15.26 20.56 -16.29
C SER A 306 -15.28 19.77 -14.98
N PRO A 307 -16.38 19.81 -14.21
CA PRO A 307 -16.51 18.93 -13.06
C PRO A 307 -16.43 17.47 -13.51
N LEU A 308 -15.77 16.63 -12.71
CA LEU A 308 -15.52 15.22 -13.00
C LEU A 308 -14.80 15.00 -14.35
N SER A 309 -13.87 15.90 -14.74
CA SER A 309 -13.04 15.68 -15.92
C SER A 309 -12.02 14.56 -15.73
N GLU A 310 -11.64 14.27 -14.47
CA GLU A 310 -10.59 13.32 -14.17
C GLU A 310 -11.16 11.92 -13.82
N PRO A 311 -10.49 10.84 -14.29
CA PRO A 311 -10.96 9.47 -14.03
C PRO A 311 -10.99 9.12 -12.54
N GLU A 312 -10.11 9.70 -11.74
CA GLU A 312 -10.05 9.53 -10.30
C GLU A 312 -11.31 10.07 -9.63
N THR A 313 -11.71 11.30 -9.93
CA THR A 313 -12.91 11.93 -9.36
C THR A 313 -14.20 11.29 -9.86
N GLN A 314 -14.22 10.88 -11.15
CA GLN A 314 -15.33 10.08 -11.69
C GLN A 314 -15.47 8.77 -10.93
N THR A 315 -14.36 8.11 -10.64
CA THR A 315 -14.34 6.84 -9.90
C THR A 315 -14.92 7.01 -8.52
N VAL A 316 -14.44 7.99 -7.73
CA VAL A 316 -14.94 8.25 -6.38
C VAL A 316 -16.43 8.62 -6.41
N ALA A 317 -16.85 9.54 -7.29
CA ALA A 317 -18.24 9.96 -7.41
C ALA A 317 -19.17 8.80 -7.80
N ASN A 318 -18.76 7.98 -8.77
CA ASN A 318 -19.54 6.82 -9.20
C ASN A 318 -19.60 5.74 -8.12
N PHE A 319 -18.50 5.54 -7.37
CA PHE A 319 -18.46 4.62 -6.25
C PHE A 319 -19.42 5.07 -5.14
N THR A 320 -19.37 6.35 -4.76
CA THR A 320 -20.25 6.92 -3.74
C THR A 320 -21.73 6.81 -4.11
N ARG A 321 -22.08 7.07 -5.39
CA ARG A 321 -23.50 6.98 -5.86
C ARG A 321 -24.07 5.56 -5.88
N LYS A 322 -23.21 4.51 -5.88
CA LYS A 322 -23.65 3.09 -5.86
C LYS A 322 -23.93 2.57 -4.46
N HIS A 323 -23.60 3.33 -3.43
CA HIS A 323 -23.71 2.95 -2.03
C HIS A 323 -24.60 3.94 -1.27
N ASN A 324 -24.96 3.58 -0.05
CA ASN A 324 -25.75 4.43 0.85
C ASN A 324 -24.91 4.82 2.08
N PHE A 325 -23.84 5.58 1.81
CA PHE A 325 -22.91 6.04 2.83
C PHE A 325 -23.51 7.14 3.71
#